data_f92165fa89ad25eaea393bb0f43ad252
#
_entry.id   f92165fa89ad25eaea393bb0f43ad252
#
_cell.length_a   1.000
_cell.length_b   1.000
_cell.length_c   1.000
_cell.angle_alpha   90.00
_cell.angle_beta   90.00
_cell.angle_gamma   90.00
#
_symmetry.space_group_name_H-M   'P 1'
#
loop_
_entity.id
_entity.type
_entity.pdbx_description
1 polymer ?
#
loop_
_entity_poly.entity_id
_entity_poly.type
_entity_poly.pdbx_seq_one_letter_code
_entity_poly.pdbx_strand_id
1 'polypeptide(L)'
;MVELRELPRERLEDMAAAGAEIMECYRLLRKSQDNVVGEVLRGHGDFYEWDHYPPGDVYDNETHSQYYYHAHPAELRGGEHGHFHTFLRPKGMPEGVAPAKLPDHTPPLGDNDALSHLIGISMDPHGYPVRLFTANRWVTGEVWYDADDVIMMLDRFDMDLAYPSLPVNTWITAMVRLYRPEIEQLVRSRDNAVADWQAGHHDVNAYEDRELEITSYVDIAVDTQINAVLKALNAA
;
A
#
# COMPACT_ATOMS: atom_id res chain seq x y z
N MET A 1 4.74 15.31 9.48
CA MET A 1 5.97 14.96 8.72
C MET A 1 6.85 14.16 9.65
N VAL A 2 7.31 13.00 9.21
CA VAL A 2 8.17 12.13 10.03
C VAL A 2 9.54 12.76 10.24
N GLU A 3 10.02 12.75 11.49
CA GLU A 3 11.37 13.21 11.83
C GLU A 3 12.37 12.04 11.64
N LEU A 4 12.86 11.87 10.41
CA LEU A 4 13.76 10.74 10.07
C LEU A 4 14.99 10.64 10.97
N ARG A 5 15.47 11.76 11.52
CA ARG A 5 16.66 11.78 12.40
C ARG A 5 16.44 11.12 13.75
N GLU A 6 15.18 10.91 14.14
CA GLU A 6 14.82 10.24 15.40
C GLU A 6 14.68 8.72 15.22
N LEU A 7 14.73 8.23 13.98
CA LEU A 7 14.63 6.81 13.68
C LEU A 7 15.92 6.07 14.07
N PRO A 8 15.80 4.81 14.51
CA PRO A 8 16.96 3.94 14.73
C PRO A 8 17.80 3.82 13.44
N ARG A 9 19.11 3.77 13.57
CA ARG A 9 20.04 3.65 12.44
C ARG A 9 19.69 2.44 11.55
N GLU A 10 19.37 1.30 12.15
CA GLU A 10 18.97 0.09 11.43
C GLU A 10 17.76 0.35 10.51
N ARG A 11 16.77 1.11 10.96
CA ARG A 11 15.61 1.50 10.13
C ARG A 11 16.02 2.38 8.97
N LEU A 12 16.91 3.33 9.19
CA LEU A 12 17.43 4.20 8.12
C LEU A 12 18.25 3.41 7.10
N GLU A 13 19.02 2.42 7.54
CA GLU A 13 19.78 1.52 6.66
C GLU A 13 18.84 0.66 5.79
N ASP A 14 17.76 0.12 6.37
CA ASP A 14 16.73 -0.61 5.62
C ASP A 14 16.02 0.27 4.59
N MET A 15 15.61 1.48 4.97
CA MET A 15 15.01 2.46 4.07
C MET A 15 15.96 2.86 2.93
N ALA A 16 17.26 3.03 3.22
CA ALA A 16 18.26 3.35 2.20
C ALA A 16 18.46 2.19 1.22
N ALA A 17 18.47 0.94 1.71
CA ALA A 17 18.52 -0.25 0.87
C ALA A 17 17.28 -0.34 -0.03
N ALA A 18 16.09 -0.14 0.52
CA ALA A 18 14.84 -0.10 -0.24
C ALA A 18 14.85 0.98 -1.34
N GLY A 19 15.37 2.17 -1.02
CA GLY A 19 15.56 3.24 -2.01
C GLY A 19 16.47 2.82 -3.17
N ALA A 20 17.55 2.09 -2.90
CA ALA A 20 18.45 1.57 -3.92
C ALA A 20 17.77 0.50 -4.79
N GLU A 21 16.96 -0.37 -4.20
CA GLU A 21 16.16 -1.38 -4.92
C GLU A 21 15.16 -0.72 -5.87
N ILE A 22 14.44 0.33 -5.44
CA ILE A 22 13.52 1.10 -6.29
C ILE A 22 14.26 1.69 -7.50
N MET A 23 15.40 2.32 -7.25
CA MET A 23 16.20 2.92 -8.34
C MET A 23 16.72 1.87 -9.32
N GLU A 24 17.07 0.68 -8.86
CA GLU A 24 17.47 -0.44 -9.72
C GLU A 24 16.30 -0.95 -10.56
N CYS A 25 15.09 -1.09 -10.00
CA CYS A 25 13.89 -1.43 -10.74
C CYS A 25 13.62 -0.41 -11.86
N TYR A 26 13.68 0.89 -11.56
CA TYR A 26 13.55 1.93 -12.58
C TYR A 26 14.62 1.85 -13.67
N ARG A 27 15.88 1.59 -13.29
CA ARG A 27 16.97 1.42 -14.24
C ARG A 27 16.74 0.24 -15.20
N LEU A 28 16.28 -0.88 -14.67
CA LEU A 28 16.00 -2.10 -15.46
C LEU A 28 14.82 -1.87 -16.41
N LEU A 29 13.70 -1.35 -15.93
CA LEU A 29 12.50 -1.11 -16.74
C LEU A 29 12.76 -0.09 -17.86
N ARG A 30 13.48 1.00 -17.59
CA ARG A 30 13.86 1.99 -18.61
C ARG A 30 14.69 1.41 -19.76
N LYS A 31 15.47 0.35 -19.54
CA LYS A 31 16.20 -0.33 -20.63
C LYS A 31 15.26 -0.96 -21.66
N SER A 32 14.07 -1.38 -21.22
CA SER A 32 13.02 -1.92 -22.07
C SER A 32 12.03 -0.85 -22.54
N GLN A 33 12.31 0.44 -22.26
CA GLN A 33 11.42 1.57 -22.52
C GLN A 33 10.06 1.40 -21.81
N ASP A 34 10.10 0.87 -20.60
CA ASP A 34 8.94 0.57 -19.77
C ASP A 34 9.03 1.23 -18.38
N ASN A 35 7.95 1.12 -17.63
CA ASN A 35 7.81 1.56 -16.26
C ASN A 35 6.99 0.54 -15.43
N VAL A 36 6.83 0.78 -14.13
CA VAL A 36 6.14 -0.13 -13.20
C VAL A 36 4.70 -0.41 -13.65
N VAL A 37 3.97 0.63 -14.09
CA VAL A 37 2.58 0.49 -14.54
C VAL A 37 2.51 -0.27 -15.88
N GLY A 38 3.34 0.09 -16.85
CA GLY A 38 3.41 -0.61 -18.14
C GLY A 38 3.72 -2.08 -17.97
N GLU A 39 4.61 -2.42 -17.03
CA GLU A 39 4.98 -3.81 -16.76
C GLU A 39 3.84 -4.62 -16.11
N VAL A 40 3.08 -4.04 -15.17
CA VAL A 40 1.94 -4.75 -14.54
C VAL A 40 0.76 -4.91 -15.49
N LEU A 41 0.61 -4.02 -16.47
CA LEU A 41 -0.44 -4.08 -17.48
C LEU A 41 -0.06 -4.96 -18.68
N ARG A 42 1.21 -5.35 -18.80
CA ARG A 42 1.73 -6.07 -19.97
C ARG A 42 1.07 -7.42 -20.17
N GLY A 43 0.55 -7.64 -21.36
CA GLY A 43 0.01 -8.93 -21.80
C GLY A 43 -1.44 -9.21 -21.35
N HIS A 44 -2.11 -8.25 -20.72
CA HIS A 44 -3.49 -8.42 -20.26
C HIS A 44 -4.56 -7.87 -21.23
N GLY A 45 -4.18 -7.57 -22.48
CA GLY A 45 -5.12 -7.10 -23.52
C GLY A 45 -5.47 -5.63 -23.36
N ASP A 46 -6.73 -5.29 -23.62
CA ASP A 46 -7.23 -3.92 -23.47
C ASP A 46 -7.35 -3.54 -22.00
N PHE A 47 -6.96 -2.31 -21.67
CA PHE A 47 -7.10 -1.78 -20.33
C PHE A 47 -8.51 -1.25 -20.09
N TYR A 48 -9.12 -1.70 -19.00
CA TYR A 48 -10.41 -1.22 -18.53
C TYR A 48 -10.31 -0.64 -17.13
N GLU A 49 -10.89 0.53 -16.94
CA GLU A 49 -11.07 1.11 -15.60
C GLU A 49 -11.88 0.16 -14.72
N TRP A 50 -11.61 0.15 -13.43
CA TRP A 50 -12.21 -0.72 -12.41
C TRP A 50 -11.76 -2.20 -12.43
N ASP A 51 -11.17 -2.66 -13.53
CA ASP A 51 -10.61 -4.02 -13.55
C ASP A 51 -9.30 -4.10 -12.77
N HIS A 52 -9.04 -5.26 -12.16
CA HIS A 52 -7.78 -5.53 -11.47
C HIS A 52 -6.71 -6.06 -12.43
N TYR A 53 -5.50 -5.55 -12.27
CA TYR A 53 -4.33 -5.98 -13.03
C TYR A 53 -3.21 -6.48 -12.11
N PRO A 54 -2.65 -7.68 -12.36
CA PRO A 54 -3.19 -8.66 -13.32
C PRO A 54 -4.57 -9.20 -12.88
N PRO A 55 -5.36 -9.78 -13.80
CA PRO A 55 -6.63 -10.44 -13.42
C PRO A 55 -6.40 -11.53 -12.37
N GLY A 56 -7.17 -11.45 -11.28
CA GLY A 56 -7.05 -12.39 -10.16
C GLY A 56 -6.01 -12.02 -9.13
N ASP A 57 -5.47 -10.79 -9.21
CA ASP A 57 -4.47 -10.23 -8.31
C ASP A 57 -3.11 -10.98 -8.35
N VAL A 58 -2.10 -10.41 -7.72
CA VAL A 58 -0.83 -11.10 -7.44
C VAL A 58 -0.85 -11.55 -6.00
N TYR A 59 -0.71 -12.84 -5.80
CA TYR A 59 -0.69 -13.45 -4.47
C TYR A 59 0.56 -14.32 -4.30
N ASP A 60 1.32 -14.02 -3.27
CA ASP A 60 2.47 -14.81 -2.86
C ASP A 60 2.01 -15.93 -1.90
N ASN A 61 2.23 -17.18 -2.28
CA ASN A 61 1.81 -18.34 -1.50
C ASN A 61 2.72 -18.63 -0.30
N GLU A 62 3.89 -18.01 -0.22
CA GLU A 62 4.84 -18.19 0.87
C GLU A 62 4.70 -17.09 1.93
N THR A 63 4.73 -15.82 1.51
CA THR A 63 4.60 -14.66 2.39
C THR A 63 3.16 -14.31 2.73
N HIS A 64 2.20 -14.75 1.90
CA HIS A 64 0.78 -14.40 1.93
C HIS A 64 0.49 -12.91 1.71
N SER A 65 1.44 -12.21 1.12
CA SER A 65 1.28 -10.85 0.60
C SER A 65 0.48 -10.86 -0.70
N GLN A 66 -0.29 -9.80 -0.93
CA GLN A 66 -1.12 -9.67 -2.14
C GLN A 66 -1.13 -8.23 -2.60
N TYR A 67 -1.23 -8.02 -3.91
CA TYR A 67 -1.54 -6.71 -4.48
C TYR A 67 -2.32 -6.82 -5.79
N TYR A 68 -2.95 -5.73 -6.16
CA TYR A 68 -3.44 -5.48 -7.51
C TYR A 68 -3.24 -4.01 -7.88
N TYR A 69 -3.31 -3.74 -9.17
CA TYR A 69 -3.38 -2.40 -9.74
C TYR A 69 -4.73 -2.20 -10.41
N HIS A 70 -5.35 -1.03 -10.25
CA HIS A 70 -6.49 -0.61 -11.01
C HIS A 70 -6.54 0.90 -11.22
N ALA A 71 -7.44 1.37 -12.08
CA ALA A 71 -7.67 2.78 -12.31
C ALA A 71 -9.15 3.14 -12.20
N HIS A 72 -9.38 4.40 -11.91
CA HIS A 72 -10.69 5.03 -11.97
C HIS A 72 -10.75 5.98 -13.17
N PRO A 73 -11.97 6.40 -13.63
CA PRO A 73 -12.12 7.48 -14.61
C PRO A 73 -11.31 8.71 -14.18
N ALA A 74 -10.60 9.32 -15.12
CA ALA A 74 -9.68 10.44 -14.85
C ALA A 74 -10.37 11.63 -14.18
N GLU A 75 -11.67 11.81 -14.40
CA GLU A 75 -12.49 12.87 -13.79
C GLU A 75 -12.64 12.70 -12.28
N LEU A 76 -12.51 11.47 -11.76
CA LEU A 76 -12.66 11.17 -10.34
C LEU A 76 -11.38 11.38 -9.54
N ARG A 77 -10.20 11.21 -10.17
CA ARG A 77 -8.90 11.15 -9.48
C ARG A 77 -7.85 12.13 -10.01
N GLY A 78 -8.21 13.14 -10.74
CA GLY A 78 -7.40 14.23 -11.31
C GLY A 78 -5.88 14.06 -11.22
N GLY A 79 -5.22 13.70 -12.36
CA GLY A 79 -3.77 13.55 -12.45
C GLY A 79 -3.22 12.18 -12.04
N GLU A 80 -4.02 11.30 -11.44
CA GLU A 80 -3.69 9.90 -11.20
C GLU A 80 -4.02 9.07 -12.44
N HIS A 81 -3.13 8.13 -12.82
CA HIS A 81 -3.43 7.12 -13.83
C HIS A 81 -4.17 5.93 -13.20
N GLY A 82 -3.79 5.55 -12.01
CA GLY A 82 -4.34 4.45 -11.24
C GLY A 82 -3.49 4.21 -10.00
N HIS A 83 -3.76 3.15 -9.27
CA HIS A 83 -3.07 2.88 -8.02
C HIS A 83 -2.96 1.39 -7.72
N PHE A 84 -1.93 1.05 -6.93
CA PHE A 84 -1.79 -0.25 -6.30
C PHE A 84 -2.53 -0.26 -4.97
N HIS A 85 -3.14 -1.39 -4.65
CA HIS A 85 -3.54 -1.76 -3.30
C HIS A 85 -2.72 -2.94 -2.82
N THR A 86 -2.19 -2.84 -1.61
CA THR A 86 -1.36 -3.89 -0.99
C THR A 86 -2.08 -4.49 0.21
N PHE A 87 -1.97 -5.81 0.37
CA PHE A 87 -2.67 -6.56 1.41
C PHE A 87 -1.77 -7.61 2.03
N LEU A 88 -2.10 -7.99 3.26
CA LEU A 88 -1.58 -9.18 3.89
C LEU A 88 -2.75 -10.09 4.31
N ARG A 89 -2.60 -11.40 4.08
CA ARG A 89 -3.59 -12.39 4.49
C ARG A 89 -3.21 -13.06 5.82
N PRO A 90 -4.18 -13.64 6.54
CA PRO A 90 -3.98 -14.18 7.91
C PRO A 90 -2.75 -15.06 8.08
N LYS A 91 -2.45 -15.93 7.13
CA LYS A 91 -1.29 -16.85 7.23
C LYS A 91 0.08 -16.13 7.19
N GLY A 92 0.14 -14.91 6.65
CA GLY A 92 1.33 -14.06 6.67
C GLY A 92 1.40 -13.14 7.89
N MET A 93 0.29 -12.98 8.62
CA MET A 93 0.23 -12.03 9.74
C MET A 93 1.06 -12.48 10.93
N PRO A 94 1.59 -11.54 11.74
CA PRO A 94 2.25 -11.85 12.99
C PRO A 94 1.31 -12.55 13.98
N GLU A 95 1.88 -13.32 14.90
CA GLU A 95 1.09 -13.92 15.99
C GLU A 95 0.47 -12.84 16.89
N GLY A 96 -0.76 -13.03 17.30
CA GLY A 96 -1.49 -12.13 18.18
C GLY A 96 -2.34 -11.08 17.47
N VAL A 97 -2.20 -10.93 16.17
CA VAL A 97 -3.03 -10.04 15.34
C VAL A 97 -4.45 -10.63 15.22
N ALA A 98 -5.46 -9.79 15.36
CA ALA A 98 -6.85 -10.21 15.28
C ALA A 98 -7.75 -9.14 14.64
N PRO A 99 -8.80 -9.55 13.88
CA PRO A 99 -9.77 -8.61 13.35
C PRO A 99 -10.42 -7.74 14.42
N ALA A 100 -10.56 -6.46 14.15
CA ALA A 100 -11.32 -5.54 14.99
C ALA A 100 -12.81 -5.94 15.01
N LYS A 101 -13.46 -5.71 16.16
CA LYS A 101 -14.90 -5.98 16.30
C LYS A 101 -15.68 -4.80 15.74
N LEU A 102 -16.22 -4.93 14.56
CA LEU A 102 -17.02 -3.90 13.92
C LEU A 102 -18.52 -4.17 14.06
N PRO A 103 -19.35 -3.10 14.09
CA PRO A 103 -20.80 -3.23 13.97
C PRO A 103 -21.18 -3.93 12.65
N ASP A 104 -22.14 -4.86 12.72
CA ASP A 104 -22.75 -5.52 11.56
C ASP A 104 -21.78 -6.18 10.57
N HIS A 105 -20.55 -6.48 11.01
CA HIS A 105 -19.56 -7.17 10.21
C HIS A 105 -19.07 -8.45 10.91
N THR A 106 -19.10 -9.54 10.16
CA THR A 106 -18.52 -10.83 10.59
C THR A 106 -17.38 -11.18 9.62
N PRO A 107 -16.15 -11.33 10.11
CA PRO A 107 -15.04 -11.77 9.27
C PRO A 107 -15.35 -13.12 8.57
N PRO A 108 -14.81 -13.36 7.36
CA PRO A 108 -14.97 -14.60 6.66
C PRO A 108 -14.43 -15.79 7.49
N LEU A 109 -15.06 -16.96 7.32
CA LEU A 109 -14.72 -18.17 8.08
C LEU A 109 -13.51 -18.93 7.51
N GLY A 110 -13.05 -18.58 6.31
CA GLY A 110 -11.86 -19.19 5.70
C GLY A 110 -10.58 -18.85 6.47
N ASP A 111 -9.69 -19.83 6.57
CA ASP A 111 -8.45 -19.71 7.36
C ASP A 111 -7.43 -18.68 6.82
N ASN A 112 -7.67 -18.17 5.61
CA ASN A 112 -6.80 -17.18 4.94
C ASN A 112 -7.58 -16.07 4.21
N ASP A 113 -8.85 -15.85 4.52
CA ASP A 113 -9.73 -14.94 3.77
C ASP A 113 -9.89 -13.56 4.41
N ALA A 114 -9.53 -13.43 5.69
CA ALA A 114 -9.61 -12.18 6.44
C ALA A 114 -8.41 -11.25 6.11
N LEU A 115 -8.28 -10.84 4.83
CA LEU A 115 -7.17 -9.98 4.40
C LEU A 115 -7.28 -8.56 4.99
N SER A 116 -6.13 -7.96 5.23
CA SER A 116 -5.98 -6.56 5.64
C SER A 116 -5.37 -5.72 4.53
N HIS A 117 -5.96 -4.58 4.23
CA HIS A 117 -5.33 -3.56 3.39
C HIS A 117 -4.21 -2.86 4.17
N LEU A 118 -3.04 -2.70 3.56
CA LEU A 118 -1.88 -2.07 4.19
C LEU A 118 -1.74 -0.61 3.75
N ILE A 119 -1.63 -0.39 2.43
CA ILE A 119 -1.47 0.94 1.84
C ILE A 119 -1.86 0.93 0.35
N GLY A 120 -2.42 2.04 -0.12
CA GLY A 120 -2.57 2.35 -1.53
C GLY A 120 -1.43 3.23 -2.04
N ILE A 121 -0.99 3.01 -3.28
CA ILE A 121 0.09 3.78 -3.93
C ILE A 121 -0.45 4.33 -5.24
N SER A 122 -0.78 5.63 -5.28
CA SER A 122 -1.23 6.33 -6.49
C SER A 122 -0.07 6.56 -7.46
N MET A 123 -0.32 6.31 -8.75
CA MET A 123 0.64 6.42 -9.83
C MET A 123 0.23 7.51 -10.81
N ASP A 124 1.20 8.27 -11.30
CA ASP A 124 0.98 9.22 -12.38
C ASP A 124 0.93 8.54 -13.78
N PRO A 125 0.53 9.26 -14.85
CA PRO A 125 0.53 8.72 -16.21
C PRO A 125 1.91 8.34 -16.77
N HIS A 126 3.00 8.67 -16.07
CA HIS A 126 4.36 8.29 -16.44
C HIS A 126 4.86 7.05 -15.68
N GLY A 127 4.03 6.49 -14.77
CA GLY A 127 4.35 5.31 -13.96
C GLY A 127 5.23 5.62 -12.76
N TYR A 128 5.15 6.86 -12.22
CA TYR A 128 5.80 7.23 -10.96
C TYR A 128 4.78 7.34 -9.83
N PRO A 129 5.13 6.89 -8.62
CA PRO A 129 4.26 7.05 -7.46
C PRO A 129 4.23 8.52 -7.02
N VAL A 130 3.02 9.02 -6.75
CA VAL A 130 2.78 10.43 -6.39
C VAL A 130 2.11 10.60 -5.05
N ARG A 131 1.47 9.55 -4.52
CA ARG A 131 0.74 9.59 -3.25
C ARG A 131 0.70 8.22 -2.58
N LEU A 132 0.74 8.20 -1.24
CA LEU A 132 0.32 7.07 -0.42
C LEU A 132 -1.02 7.40 0.23
N PHE A 133 -1.91 6.42 0.35
CA PHE A 133 -3.22 6.63 0.96
C PHE A 133 -3.75 5.37 1.65
N THR A 134 -4.61 5.58 2.63
CA THR A 134 -5.45 4.53 3.21
C THR A 134 -6.90 4.74 2.78
N ALA A 135 -7.62 3.66 2.63
CA ALA A 135 -9.03 3.66 2.24
C ALA A 135 -9.92 3.15 3.37
N ASN A 136 -11.21 3.47 3.30
CA ASN A 136 -12.19 2.88 4.17
C ASN A 136 -12.46 1.42 3.81
N ARG A 137 -12.95 0.64 4.76
CA ARG A 137 -13.19 -0.81 4.63
C ARG A 137 -14.00 -1.19 3.39
N TRP A 138 -15.06 -0.45 3.09
CA TRP A 138 -15.94 -0.75 1.96
C TRP A 138 -15.26 -0.67 0.59
N VAL A 139 -14.17 0.12 0.48
CA VAL A 139 -13.45 0.35 -0.79
C VAL A 139 -12.78 -0.94 -1.27
N THR A 140 -12.12 -1.63 -0.35
CA THR A 140 -11.33 -2.84 -0.65
C THR A 140 -12.04 -4.12 -0.26
N GLY A 141 -13.15 -4.04 0.48
CA GLY A 141 -13.85 -5.20 1.03
C GLY A 141 -13.03 -5.96 2.06
N GLU A 142 -12.01 -5.33 2.65
CA GLU A 142 -11.11 -5.93 3.62
C GLU A 142 -11.80 -6.31 4.93
N VAL A 143 -11.13 -7.12 5.72
CA VAL A 143 -11.37 -7.24 7.16
C VAL A 143 -10.58 -6.16 7.87
N TRP A 144 -11.24 -5.41 8.74
CA TRP A 144 -10.58 -4.33 9.47
C TRP A 144 -9.73 -4.86 10.61
N TYR A 145 -8.51 -4.34 10.70
CA TYR A 145 -7.60 -4.51 11.81
C TYR A 145 -7.22 -3.14 12.36
N ASP A 146 -7.05 -3.02 13.67
CA ASP A 146 -6.63 -1.78 14.29
C ASP A 146 -5.23 -1.36 13.82
N ALA A 147 -4.93 -0.06 13.90
CA ALA A 147 -3.69 0.49 13.36
C ALA A 147 -2.42 -0.21 13.87
N ASP A 148 -2.36 -0.56 15.16
CA ASP A 148 -1.18 -1.23 15.72
C ASP A 148 -0.97 -2.62 15.13
N ASP A 149 -2.03 -3.37 14.84
CA ASP A 149 -1.96 -4.66 14.18
C ASP A 149 -1.50 -4.52 12.72
N VAL A 150 -2.05 -3.56 11.96
CA VAL A 150 -1.62 -3.29 10.59
C VAL A 150 -0.15 -2.87 10.53
N ILE A 151 0.31 -2.07 11.48
CA ILE A 151 1.71 -1.66 11.58
C ILE A 151 2.64 -2.86 11.79
N MET A 152 2.24 -3.85 12.60
CA MET A 152 2.99 -5.10 12.75
C MET A 152 3.01 -5.93 11.45
N MET A 153 1.93 -5.90 10.67
CA MET A 153 1.84 -6.60 9.39
C MET A 153 2.81 -6.04 8.33
N LEU A 154 3.11 -4.74 8.37
CA LEU A 154 4.00 -4.11 7.38
C LEU A 154 5.40 -4.76 7.33
N ASP A 155 5.90 -5.31 8.44
CA ASP A 155 7.19 -6.01 8.50
C ASP A 155 7.13 -7.41 7.88
N ARG A 156 5.94 -7.88 7.50
CA ARG A 156 5.70 -9.18 6.88
C ARG A 156 5.37 -9.10 5.40
N PHE A 157 5.09 -7.88 4.92
CA PHE A 157 4.77 -7.69 3.51
C PHE A 157 6.02 -7.85 2.64
N ASP A 158 6.00 -8.89 1.83
CA ASP A 158 7.06 -9.18 0.87
C ASP A 158 6.47 -9.90 -0.36
N MET A 159 6.77 -9.40 -1.54
CA MET A 159 6.37 -9.98 -2.82
C MET A 159 7.57 -10.66 -3.47
N ASP A 160 7.89 -11.87 -3.02
CA ASP A 160 9.09 -12.61 -3.44
C ASP A 160 8.77 -13.67 -4.52
N LEU A 161 8.23 -13.21 -5.65
CA LEU A 161 7.98 -14.08 -6.81
C LEU A 161 8.28 -13.43 -8.14
N ALA A 162 8.44 -14.28 -9.17
CA ALA A 162 8.75 -13.80 -10.53
C ALA A 162 7.53 -13.28 -11.28
N TYR A 163 6.31 -13.75 -10.97
CA TYR A 163 5.07 -13.34 -11.63
C TYR A 163 4.41 -12.17 -10.91
N PRO A 164 3.82 -11.19 -11.62
CA PRO A 164 3.82 -10.98 -13.07
C PRO A 164 5.17 -10.46 -13.56
N SER A 165 5.94 -9.80 -12.72
CA SER A 165 7.21 -9.17 -13.01
C SER A 165 8.05 -9.02 -11.74
N LEU A 166 9.22 -9.63 -11.68
CA LEU A 166 10.14 -9.48 -10.55
C LEU A 166 10.48 -8.00 -10.25
N PRO A 167 10.75 -7.12 -11.25
CA PRO A 167 10.97 -5.70 -10.95
C PRO A 167 9.77 -5.00 -10.29
N VAL A 168 8.52 -5.34 -10.66
CA VAL A 168 7.33 -4.76 -10.01
C VAL A 168 7.19 -5.26 -8.58
N ASN A 169 7.37 -6.55 -8.35
CA ASN A 169 7.26 -7.17 -7.04
C ASN A 169 8.33 -6.63 -6.08
N THR A 170 9.58 -6.56 -6.53
CA THR A 170 10.67 -5.92 -5.76
C THR A 170 10.35 -4.45 -5.47
N TRP A 171 9.86 -3.71 -6.47
CA TRP A 171 9.52 -2.30 -6.31
C TRP A 171 8.44 -2.07 -5.27
N ILE A 172 7.35 -2.86 -5.28
CA ILE A 172 6.23 -2.65 -4.35
C ILE A 172 6.61 -2.97 -2.91
N THR A 173 7.40 -4.03 -2.69
CA THR A 173 7.98 -4.35 -1.38
C THR A 173 8.91 -3.23 -0.90
N ALA A 174 9.79 -2.75 -1.78
CA ALA A 174 10.72 -1.66 -1.46
C ALA A 174 9.99 -0.33 -1.17
N MET A 175 8.85 -0.05 -1.84
CA MET A 175 8.03 1.12 -1.52
C MET A 175 7.47 1.07 -0.10
N VAL A 176 6.97 -0.07 0.34
CA VAL A 176 6.48 -0.24 1.73
C VAL A 176 7.60 -0.03 2.75
N ARG A 177 8.80 -0.53 2.48
CA ARG A 177 9.99 -0.36 3.33
C ARG A 177 10.50 1.08 3.35
N LEU A 178 10.63 1.73 2.17
CA LEU A 178 11.13 3.10 2.06
C LEU A 178 10.23 4.12 2.78
N TYR A 179 8.91 3.91 2.72
CA TYR A 179 7.93 4.81 3.30
C TYR A 179 7.30 4.29 4.60
N ARG A 180 7.96 3.32 5.25
CA ARG A 180 7.45 2.68 6.46
C ARG A 180 6.95 3.67 7.53
N PRO A 181 7.69 4.73 7.89
CA PRO A 181 7.25 5.66 8.93
C PRO A 181 6.04 6.49 8.51
N GLU A 182 5.96 6.89 7.24
CA GLU A 182 4.82 7.60 6.68
C GLU A 182 3.57 6.70 6.66
N ILE A 183 3.72 5.43 6.29
CA ILE A 183 2.63 4.45 6.27
C ILE A 183 2.10 4.24 7.69
N GLU A 184 2.95 4.11 8.70
CA GLU A 184 2.54 4.01 10.11
C GLU A 184 1.68 5.21 10.55
N GLN A 185 2.08 6.43 10.17
CA GLN A 185 1.28 7.62 10.46
C GLN A 185 -0.07 7.61 9.73
N LEU A 186 -0.07 7.19 8.45
CA LEU A 186 -1.30 7.11 7.67
C LEU A 186 -2.27 6.08 8.23
N VAL A 187 -1.80 4.91 8.63
CA VAL A 187 -2.64 3.86 9.23
C VAL A 187 -3.25 4.34 10.56
N ARG A 188 -2.49 5.04 11.41
CA ARG A 188 -3.03 5.67 12.63
C ARG A 188 -4.03 6.77 12.32
N SER A 189 -3.75 7.58 11.30
CA SER A 189 -4.68 8.63 10.85
C SER A 189 -5.96 8.06 10.26
N ARG A 190 -5.89 6.87 9.62
CA ARG A 190 -7.04 6.11 9.12
C ARG A 190 -8.04 5.82 10.25
N ASP A 191 -7.56 5.25 11.34
CA ASP A 191 -8.42 4.89 12.47
C ASP A 191 -9.06 6.12 13.11
N ASN A 192 -8.28 7.21 13.26
CA ASN A 192 -8.79 8.48 13.74
C ASN A 192 -9.86 9.06 12.82
N ALA A 193 -9.63 9.05 11.50
CA ALA A 193 -10.60 9.58 10.53
C ALA A 193 -11.94 8.83 10.58
N VAL A 194 -11.91 7.50 10.69
CA VAL A 194 -13.14 6.69 10.85
C VAL A 194 -13.84 6.98 12.18
N ALA A 195 -13.09 7.10 13.26
CA ALA A 195 -13.65 7.44 14.58
C ALA A 195 -14.29 8.85 14.60
N ASP A 196 -13.62 9.83 14.00
CA ASP A 196 -14.14 11.22 13.89
C ASP A 196 -15.39 11.26 13.00
N TRP A 197 -15.38 10.50 11.88
CA TRP A 197 -16.55 10.37 11.01
C TRP A 197 -17.75 9.78 11.76
N GLN A 198 -17.54 8.68 12.49
CA GLN A 198 -18.60 8.04 13.29
C GLN A 198 -19.14 8.98 14.37
N ALA A 199 -18.29 9.80 14.98
CA ALA A 199 -18.70 10.79 15.97
C ALA A 199 -19.56 11.92 15.38
N GLY A 200 -19.35 12.25 14.10
CA GLY A 200 -20.15 13.24 13.36
C GLY A 200 -21.42 12.66 12.70
N HIS A 201 -21.49 11.35 12.51
CA HIS A 201 -22.54 10.66 11.73
C HIS A 201 -23.08 9.46 12.51
N HIS A 202 -23.84 9.73 13.59
CA HIS A 202 -24.30 8.69 14.54
C HIS A 202 -25.24 7.63 13.95
N ASP A 203 -25.94 7.96 12.85
CA ASP A 203 -26.96 7.11 12.24
C ASP A 203 -26.42 6.21 11.11
N VAL A 204 -25.12 6.28 10.81
CA VAL A 204 -24.48 5.49 9.76
C VAL A 204 -23.33 4.64 10.34
N ASN A 205 -23.03 3.55 9.69
CA ASN A 205 -21.81 2.78 9.98
C ASN A 205 -20.64 3.40 9.20
N ALA A 206 -19.73 4.08 9.88
CA ALA A 206 -18.60 4.79 9.27
C ALA A 206 -17.75 3.89 8.35
N TYR A 207 -17.62 2.60 8.67
CA TYR A 207 -16.84 1.65 7.87
C TYR A 207 -17.48 1.31 6.52
N GLU A 208 -18.79 1.57 6.35
CA GLU A 208 -19.57 1.29 5.14
C GLU A 208 -20.04 2.57 4.44
N ASP A 209 -19.77 3.73 5.01
CA ASP A 209 -20.24 4.99 4.47
C ASP A 209 -19.48 5.35 3.19
N ARG A 210 -20.21 5.47 2.08
CA ARG A 210 -19.68 5.77 0.73
C ARG A 210 -19.15 7.19 0.58
N GLU A 211 -19.49 8.10 1.50
CA GLU A 211 -18.96 9.46 1.52
C GLU A 211 -17.55 9.53 2.14
N LEU A 212 -17.15 8.50 2.90
CA LEU A 212 -15.79 8.36 3.42
C LEU A 212 -15.04 7.29 2.62
N GLU A 213 -14.35 7.68 1.56
CA GLU A 213 -13.56 6.77 0.71
C GLU A 213 -12.09 6.71 1.12
N ILE A 214 -11.39 7.84 1.04
CA ILE A 214 -9.99 7.99 1.46
C ILE A 214 -9.95 8.49 2.91
N THR A 215 -9.31 7.75 3.76
CA THR A 215 -9.26 8.05 5.21
C THR A 215 -8.01 8.83 5.61
N SER A 216 -6.90 8.65 4.89
CA SER A 216 -5.69 9.46 5.05
C SER A 216 -4.84 9.42 3.78
N TYR A 217 -3.99 10.43 3.57
CA TYR A 217 -3.04 10.42 2.46
C TYR A 217 -1.85 11.35 2.70
N VAL A 218 -0.77 11.11 1.94
CA VAL A 218 0.38 12.00 1.82
C VAL A 218 0.91 11.97 0.40
N ASP A 219 1.19 13.15 -0.16
CA ASP A 219 1.88 13.25 -1.45
C ASP A 219 3.36 12.92 -1.27
N ILE A 220 3.92 12.15 -2.21
CA ILE A 220 5.27 11.62 -2.13
C ILE A 220 6.10 11.93 -3.37
N ALA A 221 7.43 11.91 -3.18
CA ALA A 221 8.42 11.94 -4.26
C ALA A 221 9.60 11.04 -3.85
N VAL A 222 9.81 9.96 -4.59
CA VAL A 222 10.80 8.92 -4.25
C VAL A 222 12.21 9.49 -4.12
N ASP A 223 12.65 10.31 -5.07
CA ASP A 223 13.98 10.92 -5.04
C ASP A 223 14.17 11.82 -3.80
N THR A 224 13.12 12.54 -3.40
CA THR A 224 13.13 13.38 -2.20
C THR A 224 13.25 12.53 -0.93
N GLN A 225 12.51 11.44 -0.84
CA GLN A 225 12.55 10.51 0.30
C GLN A 225 13.92 9.86 0.42
N ILE A 226 14.46 9.31 -0.66
CA ILE A 226 15.79 8.69 -0.69
C ILE A 226 16.85 9.69 -0.21
N ASN A 227 16.84 10.91 -0.73
CA ASN A 227 17.80 11.95 -0.32
C ASN A 227 17.67 12.33 1.17
N ALA A 228 16.43 12.38 1.69
CA ALA A 228 16.18 12.68 3.10
C ALA A 228 16.69 11.54 4.02
N VAL A 229 16.45 10.29 3.63
CA VAL A 229 16.95 9.10 4.36
C VAL A 229 18.47 9.08 4.38
N LEU A 230 19.14 9.25 3.23
CA LEU A 230 20.59 9.27 3.15
C LEU A 230 21.20 10.40 3.98
N LYS A 231 20.56 11.56 4.00
CA LYS A 231 20.99 12.69 4.85
C LYS A 231 20.83 12.39 6.33
N ALA A 232 19.73 11.75 6.74
CA ALA A 232 19.50 11.34 8.12
C ALA A 232 20.53 10.28 8.55
N LEU A 233 20.76 9.27 7.71
CA LEU A 233 21.72 8.19 7.96
C LEU A 233 23.16 8.70 8.11
N ASN A 234 23.56 9.70 7.34
CA ASN A 234 24.89 10.31 7.45
C ASN A 234 25.03 11.21 8.69
N ALA A 235 23.95 11.59 9.35
CA ALA A 235 23.94 12.43 10.55
C ALA A 235 23.77 11.62 11.85
N ALA A 236 23.39 10.33 11.74
CA ALA A 236 23.24 9.36 12.82
C ALA A 236 24.55 8.58 13.07
#